data_2e6fde655feef475f31b3e62c6f52c67
#
_entry.id   2e6fde655feef475f31b3e62c6f52c67
#
_cell.length_a   1.000
_cell.length_b   1.000
_cell.length_c   1.000
_cell.angle_alpha   90.00
_cell.angle_beta   90.00
_cell.angle_gamma   90.00
#
_symmetry.space_group_name_H-M   'P 1'
#
loop_
_entity.id
_entity.type
_entity.pdbx_description
1 polymer ?
#
loop_
_entity_poly.entity_id
_entity_poly.type
_entity_poly.pdbx_seq_one_letter_code
_entity_poly.pdbx_strand_id
1 'polypeptide(L)'
;WREMILAQPYFDLDDWYQQMGIETKQAIIYEKESSEILRKLSLKSFGDGYKVMIIWQPEKMNAACANKLLKLLEEPPQKTLFLLVSEQPELLLSTIISRTQEVRVPRLEEDTIAQALEKQYPHISSEEAKAIAHMANGSYISAMKEVDANETNNRYFDDFVALMRNAWLVGQKKDYSALLQLRKWSTEMA
;
A
#
# COMPACT_ATOMS: atom_id res chain seq x y z
N TRP A 1 4.54 9.36 8.60
CA TRP A 1 3.19 8.81 8.45
C TRP A 1 2.19 9.87 8.01
N ARG A 2 2.05 10.97 8.74
CA ARG A 2 1.13 12.07 8.37
C ARG A 2 1.44 12.66 6.99
N GLU A 3 2.71 12.91 6.69
CA GLU A 3 3.16 13.44 5.40
C GLU A 3 2.84 12.46 4.26
N MET A 4 3.08 11.17 4.46
CA MET A 4 2.74 10.13 3.50
C MET A 4 1.25 10.08 3.19
N ILE A 5 0.38 10.05 4.22
CA ILE A 5 -1.08 10.04 4.03
C ILE A 5 -1.57 11.28 3.29
N LEU A 6 -0.99 12.45 3.59
CA LEU A 6 -1.39 13.70 2.93
C LEU A 6 -0.91 13.79 1.48
N ALA A 7 0.24 13.17 1.16
CA ALA A 7 0.77 13.13 -0.20
C ALA A 7 0.07 12.06 -1.04
N GLN A 8 -0.14 10.87 -0.49
CA GLN A 8 -0.77 9.74 -1.16
C GLN A 8 -1.66 8.98 -0.16
N PRO A 9 -2.99 9.18 -0.21
CA PRO A 9 -3.90 8.54 0.74
C PRO A 9 -4.10 7.04 0.47
N TYR A 10 -3.77 6.57 -0.73
CA TYR A 10 -3.86 5.17 -1.13
C TYR A 10 -2.49 4.52 -1.06
N PHE A 11 -2.27 3.68 -0.07
CA PHE A 11 -1.03 2.94 0.14
C PHE A 11 -1.33 1.64 0.91
N ASP A 12 -0.49 0.64 0.71
CA ASP A 12 -0.55 -0.61 1.46
C ASP A 12 0.65 -0.77 2.40
N LEU A 13 0.76 -1.97 2.97
CA LEU A 13 1.81 -2.28 3.93
C LEU A 13 3.21 -2.31 3.29
N ASP A 14 3.31 -2.71 2.02
CA ASP A 14 4.57 -2.75 1.28
C ASP A 14 5.08 -1.34 1.01
N ASP A 15 4.20 -0.42 0.61
CA ASP A 15 4.52 1.00 0.43
C ASP A 15 5.02 1.61 1.74
N TRP A 16 4.38 1.23 2.86
CA TRP A 16 4.81 1.66 4.20
C TRP A 16 6.19 1.10 4.58
N TYR A 17 6.47 -0.17 4.26
CA TYR A 17 7.78 -0.77 4.50
C TYR A 17 8.88 -0.10 3.69
N GLN A 18 8.62 0.18 2.42
CA GLN A 18 9.56 0.92 1.57
C GLN A 18 9.87 2.32 2.15
N GLN A 19 8.84 3.04 2.58
CA GLN A 19 9.01 4.35 3.21
C GLN A 19 9.87 4.30 4.49
N MET A 20 9.80 3.20 5.25
CA MET A 20 10.61 2.98 6.45
C MET A 20 12.00 2.38 6.16
N GLY A 21 12.33 2.05 4.91
CA GLY A 21 13.56 1.35 4.55
C GLY A 21 13.63 -0.08 5.08
N ILE A 22 12.48 -0.75 5.22
CA ILE A 22 12.36 -2.13 5.69
C ILE A 22 12.13 -3.04 4.49
N GLU A 23 13.22 -3.53 3.88
CA GLU A 23 13.10 -4.36 2.67
C GLU A 23 12.91 -5.86 2.93
N THR A 24 13.37 -6.36 4.07
CA THR A 24 13.49 -7.83 4.30
C THR A 24 12.87 -8.34 5.59
N LYS A 25 12.32 -7.48 6.45
CA LYS A 25 11.77 -7.87 7.76
C LYS A 25 10.29 -7.52 7.85
N GLN A 26 9.49 -8.46 8.33
CA GLN A 26 8.11 -8.13 8.72
C GLN A 26 8.15 -7.18 9.93
N ALA A 27 7.52 -6.02 9.80
CA ALA A 27 7.37 -5.12 10.93
C ALA A 27 6.43 -5.77 11.97
N ILE A 28 6.86 -5.67 13.23
CA ILE A 28 6.10 -6.14 14.39
C ILE A 28 5.89 -4.94 15.30
N ILE A 29 4.70 -4.79 15.84
CA ILE A 29 4.39 -3.78 16.84
C ILE A 29 4.78 -4.35 18.21
N TYR A 30 5.84 -3.80 18.81
CA TYR A 30 6.37 -4.27 20.06
C TYR A 30 5.73 -3.58 21.27
N GLU A 31 6.03 -4.08 22.45
CA GLU A 31 5.57 -3.54 23.74
C GLU A 31 5.98 -2.09 23.97
N LYS A 32 7.12 -1.65 23.42
CA LYS A 32 7.61 -0.27 23.54
C LYS A 32 6.62 0.72 22.95
N GLU A 33 6.05 0.40 21.78
CA GLU A 33 5.04 1.21 21.10
C GLU A 33 3.77 1.31 21.95
N SER A 34 3.32 0.21 22.56
CA SER A 34 2.15 0.24 23.44
C SER A 34 2.38 1.09 24.70
N SER A 35 3.60 1.11 25.24
CA SER A 35 3.95 1.97 26.36
C SER A 35 3.96 3.45 26.00
N GLU A 36 4.39 3.77 24.78
CA GLU A 36 4.33 5.13 24.25
C GLU A 36 2.87 5.58 23.99
N ILE A 37 2.02 4.68 23.48
CA ILE A 37 0.58 4.91 23.33
C ILE A 37 -0.04 5.27 24.69
N LEU A 38 0.22 4.48 25.73
CA LEU A 38 -0.25 4.76 27.09
C LEU A 38 0.19 6.13 27.57
N ARG A 39 1.46 6.47 27.38
CA ARG A 39 2.01 7.78 27.77
C ARG A 39 1.32 8.92 27.01
N LYS A 40 1.11 8.79 25.71
CA LYS A 40 0.42 9.82 24.90
C LYS A 40 -1.04 9.97 25.30
N LEU A 41 -1.74 8.88 25.60
CA LEU A 41 -3.14 8.91 26.02
C LEU A 41 -3.33 9.49 27.44
N SER A 42 -2.35 9.32 28.33
CA SER A 42 -2.39 9.91 29.68
C SER A 42 -2.21 11.42 29.70
N LEU A 43 -1.67 12.04 28.63
CA LEU A 43 -1.58 13.49 28.52
C LEU A 43 -2.97 14.09 28.43
N LYS A 44 -3.20 15.20 29.16
CA LYS A 44 -4.46 15.93 29.05
C LYS A 44 -4.68 16.47 27.65
N SER A 45 -5.89 16.33 27.14
CA SER A 45 -6.28 16.98 25.88
C SER A 45 -6.28 18.50 26.07
N PHE A 46 -5.76 19.23 25.09
CA PHE A 46 -5.87 20.69 25.02
C PHE A 46 -7.28 21.09 24.52
N GLY A 47 -8.32 20.72 25.26
CA GLY A 47 -9.70 21.04 24.91
C GLY A 47 -10.69 19.95 25.30
N ASP A 48 -11.97 20.23 25.05
CA ASP A 48 -13.09 19.34 25.40
C ASP A 48 -13.34 18.19 24.36
N GLY A 49 -12.49 18.05 23.34
CA GLY A 49 -12.64 17.09 22.25
C GLY A 49 -12.28 15.64 22.62
N TYR A 50 -12.62 14.73 21.72
CA TYR A 50 -12.21 13.34 21.81
C TYR A 50 -10.75 13.16 21.40
N LYS A 51 -10.06 12.24 22.06
CA LYS A 51 -8.79 11.68 21.60
C LYS A 51 -9.10 10.51 20.67
N VAL A 52 -8.52 10.51 19.49
CA VAL A 52 -8.67 9.39 18.54
C VAL A 52 -7.31 8.69 18.41
N MET A 53 -7.29 7.40 18.67
CA MET A 53 -6.12 6.54 18.46
C MET A 53 -6.42 5.57 17.33
N ILE A 54 -5.65 5.68 16.25
CA ILE A 54 -5.74 4.75 15.12
C ILE A 54 -4.58 3.76 15.26
N ILE A 55 -4.91 2.47 15.27
CA ILE A 55 -3.95 1.36 15.24
C ILE A 55 -4.18 0.63 13.93
N TRP A 56 -3.23 0.79 13.00
CA TRP A 56 -3.26 0.13 11.72
C TRP A 56 -2.50 -1.19 11.80
N GLN A 57 -3.05 -2.26 11.23
CA GLN A 57 -2.51 -3.62 11.26
C GLN A 57 -2.31 -4.14 12.71
N PRO A 58 -3.35 -4.11 13.58
CA PRO A 58 -3.23 -4.57 14.96
C PRO A 58 -2.86 -6.06 15.08
N GLU A 59 -3.08 -6.86 14.04
CA GLU A 59 -2.62 -8.26 13.93
C GLU A 59 -1.09 -8.40 13.90
N LYS A 60 -0.35 -7.32 13.66
CA LYS A 60 1.12 -7.29 13.75
C LYS A 60 1.64 -7.04 15.17
N MET A 61 0.76 -6.86 16.15
CA MET A 61 1.17 -6.72 17.55
C MET A 61 1.71 -8.05 18.09
N ASN A 62 2.82 -7.99 18.82
CA ASN A 62 3.23 -9.15 19.61
C ASN A 62 2.30 -9.33 20.82
N ALA A 63 2.34 -10.51 21.45
CA ALA A 63 1.46 -10.85 22.57
C ALA A 63 1.55 -9.87 23.75
N ALA A 64 2.73 -9.34 24.05
CA ALA A 64 2.93 -8.39 25.14
C ALA A 64 2.27 -7.03 24.83
N CYS A 65 2.38 -6.55 23.59
CA CYS A 65 1.72 -5.34 23.13
C CYS A 65 0.20 -5.51 23.14
N ALA A 66 -0.31 -6.61 22.60
CA ALA A 66 -1.74 -6.93 22.57
C ALA A 66 -2.33 -6.98 23.98
N ASN A 67 -1.67 -7.64 24.94
CA ASN A 67 -2.11 -7.72 26.33
C ASN A 67 -2.14 -6.35 27.04
N LYS A 68 -1.22 -5.46 26.72
CA LYS A 68 -1.27 -4.07 27.23
C LYS A 68 -2.43 -3.28 26.63
N LEU A 69 -2.73 -3.50 25.34
CA LEU A 69 -3.86 -2.86 24.68
C LEU A 69 -5.19 -3.32 25.31
N LEU A 70 -5.32 -4.59 25.71
CA LEU A 70 -6.54 -5.10 26.37
C LEU A 70 -6.92 -4.26 27.59
N LYS A 71 -5.97 -3.86 28.43
CA LYS A 71 -6.24 -3.01 29.60
C LYS A 71 -6.81 -1.65 29.22
N LEU A 72 -6.33 -1.09 28.11
CA LEU A 72 -6.83 0.19 27.58
C LEU A 72 -8.23 0.06 26.97
N LEU A 73 -8.53 -1.09 26.36
CA LEU A 73 -9.85 -1.36 25.79
C LEU A 73 -10.90 -1.68 26.86
N GLU A 74 -10.47 -2.26 27.99
CA GLU A 74 -11.34 -2.52 29.16
C GLU A 74 -11.70 -1.23 29.90
N GLU A 75 -10.71 -0.38 30.14
CA GLU A 75 -10.86 0.87 30.87
C GLU A 75 -10.31 2.05 30.04
N PRO A 76 -10.98 2.44 28.97
CA PRO A 76 -10.51 3.49 28.11
C PRO A 76 -10.49 4.84 28.85
N PRO A 77 -9.44 5.66 28.65
CA PRO A 77 -9.45 7.01 29.18
C PRO A 77 -10.67 7.81 28.68
N GLN A 78 -11.17 8.72 29.51
CA GLN A 78 -12.34 9.52 29.14
C GLN A 78 -12.16 10.22 27.79
N LYS A 79 -13.23 10.29 27.01
CA LYS A 79 -13.25 10.91 25.66
C LYS A 79 -12.17 10.33 24.72
N THR A 80 -11.92 9.01 24.78
CA THR A 80 -10.96 8.34 23.91
C THR A 80 -11.68 7.35 22.99
N LEU A 81 -11.40 7.42 21.69
CA LEU A 81 -11.86 6.51 20.67
C LEU A 81 -10.67 5.72 20.12
N PHE A 82 -10.77 4.40 20.12
CA PHE A 82 -9.82 3.50 19.47
C PHE A 82 -10.39 3.04 18.13
N LEU A 83 -9.63 3.19 17.05
CA LEU A 83 -9.93 2.66 15.73
C LEU A 83 -8.84 1.63 15.38
N LEU A 84 -9.20 0.35 15.40
CA LEU A 84 -8.33 -0.74 14.98
C LEU A 84 -8.65 -1.05 13.52
N VAL A 85 -7.71 -0.83 12.62
CA VAL A 85 -7.86 -1.06 11.18
C VAL A 85 -7.08 -2.32 10.82
N SER A 86 -7.79 -3.42 10.59
CA SER A 86 -7.25 -4.75 10.31
C SER A 86 -7.69 -5.26 8.96
N GLU A 87 -6.80 -5.94 8.26
CA GLU A 87 -7.08 -6.68 7.02
C GLU A 87 -7.31 -8.17 7.29
N GLN A 88 -6.82 -8.66 8.43
CA GLN A 88 -6.90 -10.07 8.84
C GLN A 88 -7.42 -10.17 10.28
N PRO A 89 -8.70 -9.84 10.52
CA PRO A 89 -9.26 -9.80 11.86
C PRO A 89 -9.23 -11.17 12.57
N GLU A 90 -9.16 -12.26 11.82
CA GLU A 90 -9.03 -13.64 12.33
C GLU A 90 -7.68 -13.89 13.04
N LEU A 91 -6.67 -13.06 12.79
CA LEU A 91 -5.39 -13.14 13.48
C LEU A 91 -5.35 -12.33 14.78
N LEU A 92 -6.39 -11.54 15.05
CA LEU A 92 -6.51 -10.81 16.31
C LEU A 92 -6.88 -11.75 17.45
N LEU A 93 -6.39 -11.40 18.64
CA LEU A 93 -6.82 -12.11 19.85
C LEU A 93 -8.34 -11.98 20.03
N SER A 94 -9.02 -13.08 20.30
CA SER A 94 -10.47 -13.11 20.58
C SER A 94 -10.86 -12.15 21.71
N THR A 95 -9.96 -11.93 22.66
CA THR A 95 -10.12 -10.98 23.76
C THR A 95 -10.12 -9.52 23.30
N ILE A 96 -9.47 -9.16 22.21
CA ILE A 96 -9.56 -7.82 21.58
C ILE A 96 -10.90 -7.70 20.85
N ILE A 97 -11.25 -8.70 20.03
CA ILE A 97 -12.50 -8.71 19.26
C ILE A 97 -13.71 -8.57 20.18
N SER A 98 -13.73 -9.28 21.32
CA SER A 98 -14.84 -9.23 22.27
C SER A 98 -15.03 -7.86 22.97
N ARG A 99 -14.05 -6.98 22.91
CA ARG A 99 -14.07 -5.62 23.50
C ARG A 99 -14.18 -4.50 22.47
N THR A 100 -14.32 -4.85 21.23
CA THR A 100 -14.46 -3.92 20.12
C THR A 100 -15.74 -4.16 19.36
N GLN A 101 -16.26 -3.11 18.75
CA GLN A 101 -17.36 -3.23 17.79
C GLN A 101 -16.77 -3.44 16.41
N GLU A 102 -17.06 -4.57 15.78
CA GLU A 102 -16.67 -4.83 14.41
C GLU A 102 -17.51 -4.00 13.44
N VAL A 103 -16.81 -3.32 12.52
CA VAL A 103 -17.41 -2.62 11.39
C VAL A 103 -16.74 -3.18 10.13
N ARG A 104 -17.51 -3.90 9.34
CA ARG A 104 -17.01 -4.46 8.07
C ARG A 104 -17.07 -3.41 6.97
N VAL A 105 -15.92 -3.17 6.35
CA VAL A 105 -15.80 -2.33 5.16
C VAL A 105 -15.84 -3.26 3.95
N PRO A 106 -16.86 -3.20 3.09
CA PRO A 106 -16.95 -4.06 1.93
C PRO A 106 -15.89 -3.70 0.88
N ARG A 107 -15.59 -4.64 0.00
CA ARG A 107 -14.79 -4.39 -1.20
C ARG A 107 -15.52 -3.43 -2.12
N LEU A 108 -14.74 -2.66 -2.90
CA LEU A 108 -15.32 -1.77 -3.90
C LEU A 108 -15.88 -2.58 -5.07
N GLU A 109 -16.98 -2.06 -5.65
CA GLU A 109 -17.56 -2.58 -6.89
C GLU A 109 -16.59 -2.35 -8.06
N GLU A 110 -16.52 -3.30 -9.00
CA GLU A 110 -15.65 -3.22 -10.18
C GLU A 110 -15.88 -1.95 -10.99
N ASP A 111 -17.14 -1.59 -11.24
CA ASP A 111 -17.49 -0.37 -11.97
C ASP A 111 -17.00 0.90 -11.26
N THR A 112 -17.03 0.92 -9.94
CA THR A 112 -16.51 2.05 -9.15
C THR A 112 -15.00 2.20 -9.31
N ILE A 113 -14.27 1.08 -9.30
CA ILE A 113 -12.83 1.07 -9.52
C ILE A 113 -12.51 1.49 -10.95
N ALA A 114 -13.20 0.93 -11.95
CA ALA A 114 -12.98 1.26 -13.35
C ALA A 114 -13.16 2.76 -13.62
N GLN A 115 -14.26 3.36 -13.13
CA GLN A 115 -14.51 4.80 -13.26
C GLN A 115 -13.43 5.66 -12.56
N ALA A 116 -12.95 5.21 -11.39
CA ALA A 116 -11.90 5.91 -10.67
C ALA A 116 -10.57 5.85 -11.43
N LEU A 117 -10.24 4.71 -12.05
CA LEU A 117 -9.06 4.54 -12.89
C LEU A 117 -9.12 5.42 -14.14
N GLU A 118 -10.24 5.42 -14.88
CA GLU A 118 -10.42 6.27 -16.07
C GLU A 118 -10.23 7.76 -15.75
N LYS A 119 -10.68 8.19 -14.57
CA LYS A 119 -10.52 9.57 -14.13
C LYS A 119 -9.07 9.90 -13.76
N GLN A 120 -8.37 8.97 -13.12
CA GLN A 120 -7.00 9.19 -12.63
C GLN A 120 -5.95 8.97 -13.72
N TYR A 121 -6.21 8.03 -14.64
CA TYR A 121 -5.32 7.62 -15.74
C TYR A 121 -6.01 7.82 -17.10
N PRO A 122 -6.07 9.06 -17.63
CA PRO A 122 -6.81 9.35 -18.86
C PRO A 122 -6.28 8.64 -20.12
N HIS A 123 -5.12 8.02 -20.03
CA HIS A 123 -4.46 7.32 -21.16
C HIS A 123 -4.88 5.85 -21.26
N ILE A 124 -5.51 5.26 -20.24
CA ILE A 124 -6.02 3.89 -20.32
C ILE A 124 -7.41 3.86 -20.96
N SER A 125 -7.69 2.81 -21.73
CA SER A 125 -9.00 2.61 -22.32
C SER A 125 -10.04 2.13 -21.30
N SER A 126 -11.33 2.36 -21.58
CA SER A 126 -12.41 1.87 -20.72
C SER A 126 -12.42 0.33 -20.59
N GLU A 127 -12.03 -0.38 -21.65
CA GLU A 127 -11.92 -1.84 -21.63
C GLU A 127 -10.76 -2.30 -20.71
N GLU A 128 -9.64 -1.63 -20.79
CA GLU A 128 -8.48 -1.88 -19.95
C GLU A 128 -8.76 -1.56 -18.47
N ALA A 129 -9.40 -0.42 -18.18
CA ALA A 129 -9.83 -0.05 -16.85
C ALA A 129 -10.75 -1.11 -16.21
N LYS A 130 -11.68 -1.67 -16.97
CA LYS A 130 -12.55 -2.75 -16.50
C LYS A 130 -11.80 -4.05 -16.26
N ALA A 131 -10.87 -4.42 -17.15
CA ALA A 131 -10.06 -5.62 -16.98
C ALA A 131 -9.20 -5.54 -15.71
N ILE A 132 -8.56 -4.38 -15.48
CA ILE A 132 -7.77 -4.13 -14.27
C ILE A 132 -8.66 -4.13 -13.02
N ALA A 133 -9.83 -3.49 -13.06
CA ALA A 133 -10.77 -3.47 -11.95
C ALA A 133 -11.24 -4.89 -11.56
N HIS A 134 -11.49 -5.73 -12.53
CA HIS A 134 -11.83 -7.14 -12.31
C HIS A 134 -10.68 -7.90 -11.64
N MET A 135 -9.45 -7.76 -12.12
CA MET A 135 -8.26 -8.40 -11.55
C MET A 135 -7.96 -7.91 -10.12
N ALA A 136 -8.22 -6.64 -9.84
CA ALA A 136 -7.98 -6.02 -8.55
C ALA A 136 -8.92 -6.51 -7.43
N ASN A 137 -9.98 -7.24 -7.77
CA ASN A 137 -10.89 -7.90 -6.82
C ASN A 137 -11.35 -6.97 -5.68
N GLY A 138 -11.78 -5.76 -6.03
CA GLY A 138 -12.32 -4.78 -5.09
C GLY A 138 -11.28 -3.96 -4.31
N SER A 139 -9.99 -4.04 -4.65
CA SER A 139 -8.93 -3.23 -4.09
C SER A 139 -8.47 -2.16 -5.06
N TYR A 140 -8.73 -0.89 -4.75
CA TYR A 140 -8.29 0.23 -5.59
C TYR A 140 -6.76 0.37 -5.63
N ILE A 141 -6.08 0.08 -4.52
CA ILE A 141 -4.60 0.11 -4.45
C ILE A 141 -4.01 -0.94 -5.39
N SER A 142 -4.55 -2.16 -5.38
CA SER A 142 -4.11 -3.23 -6.29
C SER A 142 -4.35 -2.84 -7.75
N ALA A 143 -5.47 -2.17 -8.04
CA ALA A 143 -5.76 -1.67 -9.38
C ALA A 143 -4.75 -0.61 -9.84
N MET A 144 -4.40 0.34 -8.98
CA MET A 144 -3.37 1.35 -9.30
C MET A 144 -2.00 0.70 -9.56
N LYS A 145 -1.59 -0.23 -8.71
CA LYS A 145 -0.31 -0.96 -8.90
C LYS A 145 -0.28 -1.76 -10.21
N GLU A 146 -1.42 -2.29 -10.64
CA GLU A 146 -1.52 -3.01 -11.92
C GLU A 146 -1.38 -2.06 -13.12
N VAL A 147 -1.95 -0.85 -13.05
CA VAL A 147 -1.74 0.19 -14.08
C VAL A 147 -0.26 0.52 -14.20
N ASP A 148 0.40 0.83 -13.07
CA ASP A 148 1.82 1.20 -13.04
C ASP A 148 2.72 0.04 -13.54
N ALA A 149 2.38 -1.20 -13.19
CA ALA A 149 3.08 -2.40 -13.67
C ALA A 149 2.90 -2.60 -15.17
N ASN A 150 1.70 -2.41 -15.71
CA ASN A 150 1.44 -2.53 -17.14
C ASN A 150 2.18 -1.46 -17.95
N GLU A 151 2.23 -0.23 -17.48
CA GLU A 151 3.03 0.83 -18.11
C GLU A 151 4.52 0.47 -18.15
N THR A 152 5.04 -0.02 -17.04
CA THR A 152 6.43 -0.45 -16.95
C THR A 152 6.71 -1.63 -17.87
N ASN A 153 5.84 -2.64 -17.90
CA ASN A 153 5.96 -3.81 -18.77
C ASN A 153 5.88 -3.43 -20.25
N ASN A 154 4.96 -2.54 -20.64
CA ASN A 154 4.86 -2.05 -22.01
C ASN A 154 6.13 -1.31 -22.43
N ARG A 155 6.71 -0.49 -21.56
CA ARG A 155 7.99 0.18 -21.85
C ARG A 155 9.13 -0.83 -22.04
N TYR A 156 9.24 -1.83 -21.18
CA TYR A 156 10.25 -2.89 -21.34
C TYR A 156 10.04 -3.70 -22.60
N PHE A 157 8.79 -3.97 -22.98
CA PHE A 157 8.47 -4.64 -24.23
C PHE A 157 8.89 -3.82 -25.46
N ASP A 158 8.61 -2.54 -25.49
CA ASP A 158 9.03 -1.64 -26.56
C ASP A 158 10.57 -1.55 -26.66
N ASP A 159 11.25 -1.45 -25.52
CA ASP A 159 12.72 -1.50 -25.46
C ASP A 159 13.27 -2.82 -25.99
N PHE A 160 12.65 -3.94 -25.63
CA PHE A 160 13.02 -5.27 -26.14
C PHE A 160 12.82 -5.35 -27.66
N VAL A 161 11.69 -4.89 -28.17
CA VAL A 161 11.43 -4.87 -29.63
C VAL A 161 12.43 -4.00 -30.35
N ALA A 162 12.77 -2.82 -29.81
CA ALA A 162 13.80 -1.94 -30.37
C ALA A 162 15.17 -2.62 -30.36
N LEU A 163 15.56 -3.28 -29.26
CA LEU A 163 16.80 -4.05 -29.15
C LEU A 163 16.87 -5.13 -30.21
N MET A 164 15.83 -5.97 -30.33
CA MET A 164 15.79 -7.07 -31.30
C MET A 164 15.85 -6.57 -32.74
N ARG A 165 15.15 -5.47 -33.05
CA ARG A 165 15.19 -4.84 -34.37
C ARG A 165 16.60 -4.32 -34.73
N ASN A 166 17.24 -3.63 -33.79
CA ASN A 166 18.59 -3.11 -33.98
C ASN A 166 19.62 -4.23 -34.13
N ALA A 167 19.53 -5.30 -33.31
CA ALA A 167 20.40 -6.46 -33.42
C ALA A 167 20.25 -7.16 -34.79
N TRP A 168 19.01 -7.28 -35.29
CA TRP A 168 18.75 -7.85 -36.62
C TRP A 168 19.34 -7.00 -37.75
N LEU A 169 19.21 -5.64 -37.67
CA LEU A 169 19.76 -4.74 -38.66
C LEU A 169 21.29 -4.83 -38.72
N VAL A 170 21.96 -4.93 -37.58
CA VAL A 170 23.41 -5.14 -37.52
C VAL A 170 23.80 -6.49 -38.13
N GLY A 171 23.08 -7.56 -37.75
CA GLY A 171 23.43 -8.92 -38.21
C GLY A 171 23.18 -9.16 -39.69
N GLN A 172 22.03 -8.73 -40.21
CA GLN A 172 21.61 -9.00 -41.58
C GLN A 172 22.02 -7.94 -42.59
N LYS A 173 21.87 -6.68 -42.25
CA LYS A 173 22.10 -5.55 -43.16
C LYS A 173 23.45 -4.89 -42.97
N LYS A 174 24.25 -5.32 -42.00
CA LYS A 174 25.53 -4.69 -41.63
C LYS A 174 25.40 -3.16 -41.38
N ASP A 175 24.23 -2.77 -40.84
CA ASP A 175 23.96 -1.38 -40.52
C ASP A 175 24.60 -1.02 -39.18
N TYR A 176 25.80 -0.45 -39.25
CA TYR A 176 26.57 -0.10 -38.07
C TYR A 176 26.01 1.12 -37.31
N SER A 177 25.06 1.87 -37.90
CA SER A 177 24.36 2.94 -37.18
C SER A 177 23.49 2.38 -36.02
N ALA A 178 22.97 1.18 -36.19
CA ALA A 178 22.23 0.46 -35.17
C ALA A 178 23.10 0.05 -33.96
N LEU A 179 24.42 -0.13 -34.14
CA LEU A 179 25.35 -0.38 -33.03
C LEU A 179 25.48 0.83 -32.09
N LEU A 180 25.43 2.05 -32.62
CA LEU A 180 25.46 3.24 -31.79
C LEU A 180 24.22 3.39 -30.94
N GLN A 181 23.05 3.01 -31.48
CA GLN A 181 21.79 3.00 -30.73
C GLN A 181 21.82 1.93 -29.62
N LEU A 182 22.31 0.73 -29.90
CA LEU A 182 22.48 -0.33 -28.92
C LEU A 182 23.44 0.08 -27.78
N ARG A 183 24.55 0.74 -28.13
CA ARG A 183 25.50 1.24 -27.13
C ARG A 183 24.88 2.34 -26.25
N LYS A 184 24.13 3.26 -26.85
CA LYS A 184 23.43 4.32 -26.11
C LYS A 184 22.43 3.71 -25.13
N TRP A 185 21.62 2.77 -25.62
CA TRP A 185 20.64 2.06 -24.81
C TRP A 185 21.30 1.31 -23.63
N SER A 186 22.41 0.61 -23.83
CA SER A 186 23.13 -0.09 -22.75
C SER A 186 23.70 0.83 -21.68
N THR A 187 23.95 2.13 -22.00
CA THR A 187 24.43 3.14 -21.05
C THR A 187 23.30 3.84 -20.31
N GLU A 188 22.10 3.87 -20.86
CA GLU A 188 20.91 4.46 -20.25
C GLU A 188 20.20 3.50 -19.28
N MET A 189 20.41 2.16 -19.45
CA MET A 189 19.83 1.10 -18.63
C MET A 189 20.77 0.60 -17.51
N ALA A 190 22.01 1.02 -17.46
CA ALA A 190 22.99 0.70 -16.41
C ALA A 190 22.99 1.75 -15.30
#